data_2a3c9139662baf57ffc61187120c6288
#
_entry.id   2a3c9139662baf57ffc61187120c6288
#
_cell.length_a   1.000
_cell.length_b   1.000
_cell.length_c   1.000
_cell.angle_alpha   90.00
_cell.angle_beta   90.00
_cell.angle_gamma   90.00
#
_symmetry.space_group_name_H-M   'P 1'
#
loop_
_entity.id
_entity.type
_entity.pdbx_description
1 polymer ?
#
loop_
_entity_poly.entity_id
_entity_poly.type
_entity_poly.pdbx_seq_one_letter_code
_entity_poly.pdbx_strand_id
1 'polypeptide(L)'
;RLLKQLRAAESIDEKRWPARLLAAMIDGWKNRGLRPERVPEGESFAFANGRARDLYVLYQKRLKELNAADFGDLLLENLRLFQDHPDVLAQYQARFKFMLVDEYQDTNVAQYLWLRLLAQGSRNICCVGDDDQSIYGWRGAEVDNILRFETDFPGAKIIRLERNYRSTANILGAASGLIAHNKGRLGKTLRT
;
A
#
# COMPACT_ATOMS: atom_id res chain seq x y z
N ARG A 1 -17.57 5.56 -12.84
CA ARG A 1 -18.99 5.69 -13.23
C ARG A 1 -19.91 5.44 -12.05
N LEU A 2 -19.75 4.33 -11.32
CA LEU A 2 -20.59 3.95 -10.17
C LEU A 2 -20.66 5.04 -9.08
N LEU A 3 -19.51 5.59 -8.64
CA LEU A 3 -19.48 6.65 -7.64
C LEU A 3 -20.21 7.93 -8.07
N LYS A 4 -20.24 8.26 -9.38
CA LYS A 4 -21.05 9.38 -9.89
C LYS A 4 -22.55 9.10 -9.72
N GLN A 5 -22.99 7.87 -9.97
CA GLN A 5 -24.39 7.47 -9.80
C GLN A 5 -24.79 7.50 -8.32
N LEU A 6 -23.96 6.94 -7.43
CA LEU A 6 -24.22 6.96 -5.99
C LEU A 6 -24.30 8.40 -5.45
N ARG A 7 -23.36 9.25 -5.83
CA ARG A 7 -23.37 10.67 -5.44
C ARG A 7 -24.68 11.37 -5.89
N ALA A 8 -25.11 11.13 -7.13
CA ALA A 8 -26.35 11.71 -7.65
C ALA A 8 -27.59 11.18 -6.91
N ALA A 9 -27.64 9.87 -6.63
CA ALA A 9 -28.74 9.26 -5.86
C ALA A 9 -28.84 9.83 -4.43
N GLU A 10 -27.70 10.20 -3.84
CA GLU A 10 -27.60 10.79 -2.52
C GLU A 10 -27.74 12.33 -2.52
N SER A 11 -28.12 12.93 -3.65
CA SER A 11 -28.32 14.37 -3.82
C SER A 11 -27.12 15.24 -3.39
N ILE A 12 -25.89 14.75 -3.63
CA ILE A 12 -24.66 15.45 -3.29
C ILE A 12 -24.21 16.32 -4.45
N ASP A 13 -23.98 17.60 -4.20
CA ASP A 13 -23.55 18.59 -5.20
C ASP A 13 -22.22 18.23 -5.85
N GLU A 14 -22.21 18.10 -7.18
CA GLU A 14 -21.03 17.74 -7.97
C GLU A 14 -19.96 18.80 -7.99
N LYS A 15 -20.36 20.07 -8.00
CA LYS A 15 -19.39 21.18 -8.07
C LYS A 15 -18.58 21.27 -6.78
N ARG A 16 -19.27 21.09 -5.63
CA ARG A 16 -18.65 21.15 -4.32
C ARG A 16 -17.94 19.83 -3.96
N TRP A 17 -18.51 18.70 -4.34
CA TRP A 17 -18.07 17.35 -3.94
C TRP A 17 -17.93 16.43 -5.14
N PRO A 18 -16.88 16.62 -5.96
CA PRO A 18 -16.70 15.80 -7.17
C PRO A 18 -16.43 14.34 -6.84
N ALA A 19 -17.05 13.42 -7.59
CA ALA A 19 -16.91 11.99 -7.38
C ALA A 19 -15.46 11.47 -7.47
N ARG A 20 -14.57 12.19 -8.16
CA ARG A 20 -13.13 11.87 -8.20
C ARG A 20 -12.45 12.00 -6.84
N LEU A 21 -12.89 12.96 -6.01
CA LEU A 21 -12.35 13.14 -4.67
C LEU A 21 -12.76 11.96 -3.78
N LEU A 22 -14.03 11.56 -3.83
CA LEU A 22 -14.49 10.37 -3.11
C LEU A 22 -13.76 9.10 -3.58
N ALA A 23 -13.53 8.96 -4.90
CA ALA A 23 -12.77 7.84 -5.44
C ALA A 23 -11.36 7.78 -4.86
N ALA A 24 -10.65 8.92 -4.83
CA ALA A 24 -9.30 9.01 -4.27
C ALA A 24 -9.27 8.70 -2.77
N MET A 25 -10.28 9.15 -2.01
CA MET A 25 -10.40 8.84 -0.58
C MET A 25 -10.60 7.33 -0.34
N ILE A 26 -11.53 6.71 -1.07
CA ILE A 26 -11.81 5.27 -0.96
C ILE A 26 -10.57 4.46 -1.35
N ASP A 27 -9.89 4.83 -2.44
CA ASP A 27 -8.65 4.19 -2.88
C ASP A 27 -7.55 4.31 -1.82
N GLY A 28 -7.36 5.50 -1.24
CA GLY A 28 -6.42 5.73 -0.15
C GLY A 28 -6.74 4.89 1.10
N TRP A 29 -8.00 4.73 1.46
CA TRP A 29 -8.39 3.86 2.57
C TRP A 29 -8.13 2.39 2.28
N LYS A 30 -8.45 1.92 1.07
CA LYS A 30 -8.16 0.55 0.64
C LYS A 30 -6.66 0.26 0.62
N ASN A 31 -5.84 1.20 0.15
CA ASN A 31 -4.38 1.10 0.17
C ASN A 31 -3.80 1.01 1.59
N ARG A 32 -4.52 1.51 2.59
CA ARG A 32 -4.20 1.36 4.02
C ARG A 32 -4.84 0.14 4.68
N GLY A 33 -5.55 -0.71 3.92
CA GLY A 33 -6.25 -1.87 4.45
C GLY A 33 -7.50 -1.53 5.25
N LEU A 34 -8.07 -0.33 5.07
CA LEU A 34 -9.22 0.14 5.83
C LEU A 34 -10.53 -0.20 5.12
N ARG A 35 -11.34 -1.02 5.76
CA ARG A 35 -12.75 -1.22 5.42
C ARG A 35 -13.57 -0.01 5.90
N PRO A 36 -14.81 0.18 5.38
CA PRO A 36 -15.65 1.32 5.77
C PRO A 36 -15.78 1.50 7.29
N GLU A 37 -15.92 0.39 8.03
CA GLU A 37 -16.11 0.41 9.48
C GLU A 37 -14.86 0.87 10.24
N ARG A 38 -13.68 0.80 9.61
CA ARG A 38 -12.39 1.14 10.19
C ARG A 38 -11.86 2.51 9.75
N VAL A 39 -12.61 3.22 8.92
CA VAL A 39 -12.25 4.57 8.51
C VAL A 39 -12.36 5.52 9.71
N PRO A 40 -11.31 6.27 10.06
CA PRO A 40 -11.37 7.26 11.13
C PRO A 40 -12.43 8.32 10.88
N GLU A 41 -13.21 8.66 11.91
CA GLU A 41 -14.30 9.65 11.78
C GLU A 41 -13.82 10.99 11.23
N GLY A 42 -12.67 11.47 11.72
CA GLY A 42 -12.09 12.73 11.27
C GLY A 42 -11.84 12.79 9.76
N GLU A 43 -11.45 11.67 9.14
CA GLU A 43 -11.22 11.60 7.69
C GLU A 43 -12.53 11.63 6.90
N SER A 44 -13.63 11.11 7.45
CA SER A 44 -14.93 11.13 6.80
C SER A 44 -15.45 12.56 6.59
N PHE A 45 -15.09 13.50 7.46
CA PHE A 45 -15.52 14.91 7.35
C PHE A 45 -14.98 15.62 6.12
N ALA A 46 -13.92 15.14 5.51
CA ALA A 46 -13.33 15.75 4.32
C ALA A 46 -14.22 15.70 3.07
N PHE A 47 -15.35 14.96 3.10
CA PHE A 47 -16.28 14.86 1.97
C PHE A 47 -17.73 14.90 2.43
N ALA A 48 -18.53 15.73 1.76
CA ALA A 48 -19.99 15.85 1.92
C ALA A 48 -20.44 15.95 3.40
N ASN A 49 -19.74 16.78 4.19
CA ASN A 49 -20.05 17.03 5.61
C ASN A 49 -20.06 15.73 6.46
N GLY A 50 -19.08 14.87 6.27
CA GLY A 50 -18.93 13.63 7.06
C GLY A 50 -19.50 12.37 6.41
N ARG A 51 -20.06 12.46 5.20
CA ARG A 51 -20.74 11.32 4.55
C ARG A 51 -19.79 10.37 3.77
N ALA A 52 -18.49 10.64 3.76
CA ALA A 52 -17.56 9.84 2.96
C ALA A 52 -17.57 8.34 3.32
N ARG A 53 -17.62 8.02 4.62
CA ARG A 53 -17.70 6.65 5.12
C ARG A 53 -19.00 5.96 4.69
N ASP A 54 -20.14 6.63 4.82
CA ASP A 54 -21.43 6.07 4.43
C ASP A 54 -21.50 5.80 2.93
N LEU A 55 -20.94 6.71 2.13
CA LEU A 55 -20.82 6.52 0.69
C LEU A 55 -19.89 5.37 0.33
N TYR A 56 -18.84 5.14 1.11
CA TYR A 56 -17.97 3.97 0.94
C TYR A 56 -18.74 2.67 1.25
N VAL A 57 -19.55 2.62 2.32
CA VAL A 57 -20.45 1.49 2.61
C VAL A 57 -21.37 1.21 1.42
N LEU A 58 -22.06 2.25 0.92
CA LEU A 58 -22.95 2.14 -0.24
C LEU A 58 -22.21 1.67 -1.49
N TYR A 59 -21.00 2.17 -1.71
CA TYR A 59 -20.14 1.76 -2.83
C TYR A 59 -19.82 0.26 -2.77
N GLN A 60 -19.38 -0.24 -1.61
CA GLN A 60 -19.08 -1.66 -1.42
C GLN A 60 -20.33 -2.53 -1.59
N LYS A 61 -21.47 -2.10 -1.05
CA LYS A 61 -22.76 -2.77 -1.23
C LYS A 61 -23.10 -2.89 -2.73
N ARG A 62 -22.96 -1.78 -3.47
CA ARG A 62 -23.29 -1.76 -4.88
C ARG A 62 -22.34 -2.61 -5.72
N LEU A 63 -21.06 -2.66 -5.39
CA LEU A 63 -20.12 -3.58 -6.05
C LEU A 63 -20.54 -5.03 -5.87
N LYS A 64 -20.94 -5.44 -4.66
CA LYS A 64 -21.47 -6.80 -4.41
C LYS A 64 -22.72 -7.10 -5.23
N GLU A 65 -23.69 -6.20 -5.29
CA GLU A 65 -24.91 -6.37 -6.09
C GLU A 65 -24.62 -6.54 -7.59
N LEU A 66 -23.55 -5.91 -8.06
CA LEU A 66 -23.09 -6.01 -9.45
C LEU A 66 -22.14 -7.18 -9.70
N ASN A 67 -21.85 -7.99 -8.67
CA ASN A 67 -20.84 -9.05 -8.70
C ASN A 67 -19.48 -8.54 -9.23
N ALA A 68 -19.06 -7.38 -8.74
CA ALA A 68 -17.86 -6.67 -9.18
C ALA A 68 -16.94 -6.33 -8.00
N ALA A 69 -15.67 -6.16 -8.31
CA ALA A 69 -14.64 -5.66 -7.39
C ALA A 69 -13.80 -4.61 -8.11
N ASP A 70 -13.32 -3.61 -7.40
CA ASP A 70 -12.26 -2.75 -7.92
C ASP A 70 -10.86 -3.29 -7.54
N PHE A 71 -9.80 -2.67 -8.06
CA PHE A 71 -8.43 -3.15 -7.79
C PHE A 71 -8.06 -3.11 -6.31
N GLY A 72 -8.52 -2.10 -5.56
CA GLY A 72 -8.30 -2.01 -4.12
C GLY A 72 -8.99 -3.14 -3.36
N ASP A 73 -10.17 -3.59 -3.84
CA ASP A 73 -10.88 -4.73 -3.24
C ASP A 73 -10.11 -6.03 -3.38
N LEU A 74 -9.38 -6.24 -4.49
CA LEU A 74 -8.61 -7.47 -4.67
C LEU A 74 -7.62 -7.70 -3.53
N LEU A 75 -7.02 -6.63 -3.04
CA LEU A 75 -6.08 -6.70 -1.92
C LEU A 75 -6.80 -6.69 -0.57
N LEU A 76 -7.76 -5.78 -0.39
CA LEU A 76 -8.51 -5.61 0.86
C LEU A 76 -9.30 -6.88 1.24
N GLU A 77 -9.96 -7.52 0.27
CA GLU A 77 -10.73 -8.74 0.51
C GLU A 77 -9.81 -9.96 0.72
N ASN A 78 -8.61 -9.99 0.12
CA ASN A 78 -7.60 -10.99 0.47
C ASN A 78 -7.11 -10.85 1.92
N LEU A 79 -6.86 -9.62 2.37
CA LEU A 79 -6.52 -9.37 3.77
C LEU A 79 -7.62 -9.85 4.70
N ARG A 80 -8.87 -9.53 4.36
CA ARG A 80 -10.03 -9.99 5.12
C ARG A 80 -10.11 -11.51 5.17
N LEU A 81 -9.99 -12.17 4.01
CA LEU A 81 -10.03 -13.62 3.90
C LEU A 81 -9.00 -14.27 4.82
N PHE A 82 -7.77 -13.78 4.83
CA PHE A 82 -6.71 -14.34 5.66
C PHE A 82 -6.88 -14.05 7.16
N GLN A 83 -7.53 -12.93 7.51
CA GLN A 83 -7.83 -12.59 8.90
C GLN A 83 -9.03 -13.37 9.45
N ASP A 84 -10.08 -13.54 8.63
CA ASP A 84 -11.33 -14.17 9.04
C ASP A 84 -11.26 -15.71 8.90
N HIS A 85 -10.36 -16.26 8.06
CA HIS A 85 -10.19 -17.67 7.74
C HIS A 85 -8.73 -18.13 7.88
N PRO A 86 -8.26 -18.39 9.11
CA PRO A 86 -6.89 -18.83 9.36
C PRO A 86 -6.51 -20.14 8.67
N ASP A 87 -7.47 -21.02 8.41
CA ASP A 87 -7.29 -22.26 7.66
C ASP A 87 -6.91 -21.99 6.20
N VAL A 88 -7.52 -20.99 5.57
CA VAL A 88 -7.16 -20.54 4.22
C VAL A 88 -5.76 -19.93 4.24
N LEU A 89 -5.45 -19.05 5.19
CA LEU A 89 -4.12 -18.49 5.35
C LEU A 89 -3.05 -19.57 5.46
N ALA A 90 -3.30 -20.59 6.31
CA ALA A 90 -2.38 -21.72 6.50
C ALA A 90 -2.10 -22.48 5.20
N GLN A 91 -3.11 -22.67 4.34
CA GLN A 91 -2.94 -23.31 3.03
C GLN A 91 -1.98 -22.51 2.14
N TYR A 92 -2.13 -21.19 2.09
CA TYR A 92 -1.24 -20.32 1.30
C TYR A 92 0.16 -20.24 1.89
N GLN A 93 0.30 -20.19 3.23
CA GLN A 93 1.60 -20.25 3.90
C GLN A 93 2.34 -21.56 3.63
N ALA A 94 1.62 -22.69 3.59
CA ALA A 94 2.21 -23.99 3.23
C ALA A 94 2.64 -24.06 1.76
N ARG A 95 1.91 -23.36 0.88
CA ARG A 95 2.18 -23.30 -0.57
C ARG A 95 3.36 -22.39 -0.90
N PHE A 96 3.43 -21.20 -0.28
CA PHE A 96 4.48 -20.21 -0.52
C PHE A 96 5.63 -20.37 0.48
N LYS A 97 6.50 -21.32 0.20
CA LYS A 97 7.67 -21.63 1.05
C LYS A 97 8.80 -20.62 0.92
N PHE A 98 8.88 -19.95 -0.21
CA PHE A 98 9.88 -18.93 -0.53
C PHE A 98 9.15 -17.73 -1.13
N MET A 99 9.41 -16.54 -0.60
CA MET A 99 8.84 -15.31 -1.11
C MET A 99 9.97 -14.35 -1.47
N LEU A 100 9.95 -13.88 -2.70
CA LEU A 100 10.88 -12.88 -3.22
C LEU A 100 10.03 -11.66 -3.61
N VAL A 101 10.32 -10.53 -2.99
CA VAL A 101 9.62 -9.27 -3.22
C VAL A 101 10.59 -8.26 -3.75
N ASP A 102 10.30 -7.71 -4.93
CA ASP A 102 11.07 -6.65 -5.54
C ASP A 102 10.38 -5.29 -5.34
N GLU A 103 11.14 -4.20 -5.46
CA GLU A 103 10.65 -2.82 -5.31
C GLU A 103 9.87 -2.62 -3.99
N TYR A 104 10.37 -3.18 -2.90
CA TYR A 104 9.65 -3.21 -1.61
C TYR A 104 9.32 -1.82 -1.07
N GLN A 105 10.10 -0.77 -1.41
CA GLN A 105 9.84 0.61 -1.05
C GLN A 105 8.55 1.17 -1.67
N ASP A 106 8.03 0.55 -2.73
CA ASP A 106 6.82 1.00 -3.43
C ASP A 106 5.55 0.29 -2.95
N THR A 107 5.67 -0.54 -1.90
CA THR A 107 4.51 -1.21 -1.31
C THR A 107 3.65 -0.23 -0.50
N ASN A 108 2.32 -0.34 -0.67
CA ASN A 108 1.38 0.32 0.23
C ASN A 108 1.15 -0.52 1.51
N VAL A 109 0.46 0.06 2.49
CA VAL A 109 0.21 -0.61 3.79
C VAL A 109 -0.57 -1.92 3.62
N ALA A 110 -1.55 -1.98 2.72
CA ALA A 110 -2.33 -3.20 2.50
C ALA A 110 -1.47 -4.33 1.90
N GLN A 111 -0.58 -4.01 0.93
CA GLN A 111 0.39 -4.95 0.37
C GLN A 111 1.38 -5.44 1.43
N TYR A 112 1.89 -4.53 2.23
CA TYR A 112 2.77 -4.85 3.34
C TYR A 112 2.10 -5.81 4.35
N LEU A 113 0.86 -5.53 4.77
CA LEU A 113 0.11 -6.39 5.69
C LEU A 113 -0.15 -7.78 5.09
N TRP A 114 -0.48 -7.85 3.81
CA TRP A 114 -0.69 -9.09 3.08
C TRP A 114 0.58 -9.95 3.03
N LEU A 115 1.71 -9.36 2.66
CA LEU A 115 3.02 -10.02 2.65
C LEU A 115 3.41 -10.51 4.05
N ARG A 116 3.18 -9.69 5.05
CA ARG A 116 3.47 -10.03 6.44
C ARG A 116 2.65 -11.22 6.94
N LEU A 117 1.35 -11.29 6.62
CA LEU A 117 0.51 -12.44 6.94
C LEU A 117 1.03 -13.73 6.30
N LEU A 118 1.37 -13.69 5.02
CA LEU A 118 1.93 -14.84 4.32
C LEU A 118 3.29 -15.27 4.88
N ALA A 119 4.15 -14.31 5.21
CA ALA A 119 5.49 -14.58 5.70
C ALA A 119 5.52 -15.21 7.11
N GLN A 120 4.50 -15.02 7.92
CA GLN A 120 4.46 -15.51 9.30
C GLN A 120 4.61 -17.03 9.41
N GLY A 121 4.19 -17.80 8.39
CA GLY A 121 4.28 -19.25 8.41
C GLY A 121 5.71 -19.78 8.35
N SER A 122 6.47 -19.36 7.35
CA SER A 122 7.83 -19.85 7.10
C SER A 122 8.94 -18.88 7.52
N ARG A 123 8.64 -17.59 7.60
CA ARG A 123 9.59 -16.47 7.73
C ARG A 123 10.65 -16.44 6.62
N ASN A 124 10.39 -17.11 5.53
CA ASN A 124 11.33 -17.25 4.41
C ASN A 124 10.97 -16.23 3.33
N ILE A 125 11.28 -14.99 3.62
CA ILE A 125 11.02 -13.84 2.75
C ILE A 125 12.33 -13.11 2.46
N CYS A 126 12.54 -12.74 1.21
CA CYS A 126 13.60 -11.87 0.75
C CYS A 126 12.96 -10.65 0.08
N CYS A 127 13.21 -9.48 0.63
CA CYS A 127 12.74 -8.23 0.06
C CYS A 127 13.92 -7.46 -0.53
N VAL A 128 13.78 -7.03 -1.77
CA VAL A 128 14.73 -6.16 -2.45
C VAL A 128 14.07 -4.81 -2.64
N GLY A 129 14.80 -3.74 -2.36
CA GLY A 129 14.29 -2.39 -2.51
C GLY A 129 15.36 -1.34 -2.29
N ASP A 130 15.00 -0.11 -2.57
CA ASP A 130 15.86 1.06 -2.47
C ASP A 130 15.02 2.24 -1.97
N ASP A 131 15.18 2.60 -0.69
CA ASP A 131 14.45 3.71 -0.07
C ASP A 131 14.71 5.05 -0.78
N ASP A 132 15.88 5.23 -1.40
CA ASP A 132 16.21 6.40 -2.20
C ASP A 132 15.43 6.48 -3.53
N GLN A 133 14.76 5.39 -3.95
CA GLN A 133 13.93 5.32 -5.16
C GLN A 133 12.43 5.34 -4.87
N SER A 134 12.01 5.61 -3.64
CA SER A 134 10.59 5.69 -3.27
C SER A 134 9.93 6.94 -3.84
N ILE A 135 9.38 6.83 -5.06
CA ILE A 135 8.73 7.92 -5.80
C ILE A 135 7.22 7.74 -5.98
N TYR A 136 6.65 6.65 -5.46
CA TYR A 136 5.23 6.31 -5.61
C TYR A 136 4.36 6.61 -4.38
N GLY A 137 4.80 7.51 -3.50
CA GLY A 137 3.99 7.97 -2.36
C GLY A 137 2.61 8.50 -2.77
N TRP A 138 2.51 9.15 -3.93
CA TRP A 138 1.24 9.61 -4.50
C TRP A 138 0.27 8.47 -4.89
N ARG A 139 0.77 7.23 -5.00
CA ARG A 139 -0.01 6.00 -5.19
C ARG A 139 -0.29 5.25 -3.89
N GLY A 140 0.09 5.84 -2.74
CA GLY A 140 -0.07 5.22 -1.43
C GLY A 140 1.09 4.31 -1.01
N ALA A 141 2.23 4.35 -1.71
CA ALA A 141 3.44 3.69 -1.25
C ALA A 141 3.94 4.31 0.06
N GLU A 142 4.40 3.46 0.97
CA GLU A 142 4.89 3.84 2.30
C GLU A 142 6.33 3.38 2.47
N VAL A 143 7.28 4.32 2.36
CA VAL A 143 8.71 4.01 2.52
C VAL A 143 9.03 3.44 3.92
N ASP A 144 8.24 3.75 4.91
CA ASP A 144 8.38 3.21 6.26
C ASP A 144 8.29 1.68 6.30
N ASN A 145 7.66 1.05 5.30
CA ASN A 145 7.61 -0.41 5.20
C ASN A 145 9.00 -1.04 5.04
N ILE A 146 9.89 -0.42 4.25
CA ILE A 146 11.27 -0.91 4.11
C ILE A 146 12.13 -0.48 5.30
N LEU A 147 11.93 0.72 5.85
CA LEU A 147 12.72 1.23 6.97
C LEU A 147 12.54 0.40 8.25
N ARG A 148 11.35 -0.18 8.46
CA ARG A 148 11.02 -0.98 9.65
C ARG A 148 11.16 -2.49 9.46
N PHE A 149 11.74 -2.95 8.33
CA PHE A 149 11.83 -4.38 8.01
C PHE A 149 12.50 -5.20 9.10
N GLU A 150 13.60 -4.73 9.70
CA GLU A 150 14.29 -5.43 10.80
C GLU A 150 13.43 -5.55 12.07
N THR A 151 12.56 -4.59 12.31
CA THR A 151 11.60 -4.64 13.43
C THR A 151 10.53 -5.69 13.20
N ASP A 152 10.04 -5.80 11.96
CA ASP A 152 9.00 -6.76 11.59
C ASP A 152 9.52 -8.18 11.44
N PHE A 153 10.78 -8.34 11.05
CA PHE A 153 11.48 -9.62 10.86
C PHE A 153 12.78 -9.65 11.67
N PRO A 154 12.71 -9.80 13.01
CA PRO A 154 13.88 -9.83 13.87
C PRO A 154 14.87 -10.90 13.45
N GLY A 155 16.14 -10.52 13.32
CA GLY A 155 17.21 -11.39 12.85
C GLY A 155 17.32 -11.51 11.33
N ALA A 156 16.59 -10.70 10.56
CA ALA A 156 16.75 -10.60 9.13
C ALA A 156 18.19 -10.18 8.76
N LYS A 157 18.74 -10.82 7.74
CA LYS A 157 20.06 -10.43 7.22
C LYS A 157 19.92 -9.28 6.23
N ILE A 158 20.47 -8.13 6.55
CA ILE A 158 20.51 -6.97 5.65
C ILE A 158 21.80 -7.00 4.83
N ILE A 159 21.64 -6.96 3.50
CA ILE A 159 22.74 -6.91 2.55
C ILE A 159 22.60 -5.63 1.74
N ARG A 160 23.62 -4.76 1.77
CA ARG A 160 23.67 -3.53 0.99
C ARG A 160 24.44 -3.77 -0.29
N LEU A 161 23.79 -3.54 -1.43
CA LEU A 161 24.40 -3.62 -2.75
C LEU A 161 24.85 -2.21 -3.14
N GLU A 162 26.15 -1.91 -2.97
CA GLU A 162 26.70 -0.57 -3.18
C GLU A 162 27.39 -0.41 -4.54
N ARG A 163 27.72 -1.52 -5.22
CA ARG A 163 28.33 -1.45 -6.53
C ARG A 163 27.27 -1.25 -7.62
N ASN A 164 27.43 -0.18 -8.37
CA ASN A 164 26.53 0.16 -9.47
C ASN A 164 27.19 -0.19 -10.81
N TYR A 165 26.46 -0.92 -11.65
CA TYR A 165 26.91 -1.34 -12.98
C TYR A 165 26.17 -0.62 -14.12
N ARG A 166 25.20 0.27 -13.78
CA ARG A 166 24.33 0.93 -14.75
C ARG A 166 24.85 2.31 -15.15
N SER A 167 25.45 3.05 -14.23
CA SER A 167 25.79 4.47 -14.39
C SER A 167 27.27 4.74 -14.19
N THR A 168 27.77 5.80 -14.83
CA THR A 168 29.15 6.28 -14.64
C THR A 168 29.33 6.97 -13.28
N ALA A 169 30.58 7.10 -12.83
CA ALA A 169 30.92 7.74 -11.56
C ALA A 169 30.39 9.18 -11.45
N ASN A 170 30.38 9.96 -12.55
CA ASN A 170 29.88 11.32 -12.56
C ASN A 170 28.36 11.39 -12.32
N ILE A 171 27.57 10.46 -12.92
CA ILE A 171 26.14 10.37 -12.71
C ILE A 171 25.86 9.96 -11.26
N LEU A 172 26.60 8.98 -10.74
CA LEU A 172 26.46 8.53 -9.35
C LEU A 172 26.82 9.63 -8.35
N GLY A 173 27.87 10.41 -8.64
CA GLY A 173 28.27 11.55 -7.82
C GLY A 173 27.16 12.61 -7.74
N ALA A 174 26.57 12.97 -8.88
CA ALA A 174 25.46 13.92 -8.94
C ALA A 174 24.21 13.40 -8.18
N ALA A 175 23.82 12.15 -8.42
CA ALA A 175 22.69 11.53 -7.74
C ALA A 175 22.92 11.42 -6.21
N SER A 176 24.12 11.02 -5.79
CA SER A 176 24.49 10.94 -4.38
C SER A 176 24.48 12.30 -3.70
N GLY A 177 24.93 13.35 -4.37
CA GLY A 177 24.87 14.73 -3.89
C GLY A 177 23.43 15.22 -3.70
N LEU A 178 22.54 14.90 -4.63
CA LEU A 178 21.12 15.25 -4.54
C LEU A 178 20.44 14.53 -3.37
N ILE A 179 20.55 13.20 -3.31
CA ILE A 179 19.85 12.39 -2.33
C ILE A 179 20.35 12.59 -0.90
N ALA A 180 21.58 13.07 -0.72
CA ALA A 180 22.15 13.36 0.60
C ALA A 180 21.35 14.41 1.40
N HIS A 181 20.54 15.23 0.74
CA HIS A 181 19.66 16.21 1.40
C HIS A 181 18.43 15.56 2.06
N ASN A 182 18.07 14.34 1.68
CA ASN A 182 16.97 13.61 2.30
C ASN A 182 17.40 13.09 3.68
N LYS A 183 16.56 13.34 4.68
CA LYS A 183 16.75 12.84 6.06
C LYS A 183 15.95 11.55 6.25
N GLY A 184 16.41 10.67 7.15
CA GLY A 184 15.67 9.45 7.52
C GLY A 184 15.84 8.27 6.56
N ARG A 185 16.83 8.33 5.66
CA ARG A 185 17.19 7.24 4.74
C ARG A 185 18.05 6.19 5.43
N LEU A 186 18.01 4.94 4.92
CA LEU A 186 18.89 3.85 5.38
C LEU A 186 20.37 4.14 5.11
N GLY A 187 20.63 4.96 4.11
CA GLY A 187 21.96 5.37 3.70
C GLY A 187 22.78 4.28 3.01
N LYS A 188 23.33 4.63 1.85
CA LYS A 188 24.32 3.84 1.12
C LYS A 188 25.22 4.76 0.32
N THR A 189 26.39 4.29 -0.04
CA THR A 189 27.32 4.99 -0.93
C THR A 189 27.51 4.16 -2.20
N LEU A 190 26.94 4.64 -3.30
CA LEU A 190 27.06 3.95 -4.57
C LEU A 190 28.45 4.22 -5.19
N ARG A 191 29.07 3.17 -5.71
CA ARG A 191 30.35 3.21 -6.41
C ARG A 191 30.30 2.36 -7.69
N THR A 192 31.06 2.69 -8.68
CA THR A 192 31.28 1.90 -9.90
C THR A 192 32.21 0.72 -9.64
#